data_a8fc21eb143408117fa80d02ad9a4104
#
_entry.id   a8fc21eb143408117fa80d02ad9a4104
#
_cell.length_a   1.000
_cell.length_b   1.000
_cell.length_c   1.000
_cell.angle_alpha   90.00
_cell.angle_beta   90.00
_cell.angle_gamma   90.00
#
_symmetry.space_group_name_H-M   'P 1'
#
loop_
_entity.id
_entity.type
_entity.pdbx_description
1 polymer ?
#
loop_
_entity_poly.entity_id
_entity_poly.type
_entity_poly.pdbx_seq_one_letter_code
_entity_poly.pdbx_strand_id
1 'polypeptide(L)'
;NLENIKTFDFQGTTKCPGLVHKDIWKKVGGWSEEFSPTGGDDTDFALKLWNSNVRIFKGLGQSSAYHFGSVTTRKKHKSLFTYLGSRGNKIFIKKWGFSINFFENHYLKSGLDKNKKLILNKYTGSLTKPKKNLKYIFELTLCKLFLIYLVIIRFK
;
A
#
# COMPACT_ATOMS: atom_id res chain seq x y z
N ASN A 1 3.68 -17.73 -6.68
CA ASN A 1 4.04 -16.68 -7.65
C ASN A 1 5.49 -16.28 -7.48
N LEU A 2 6.19 -15.99 -8.60
CA LEU A 2 7.50 -15.37 -8.59
C LEU A 2 7.36 -13.87 -8.31
N GLU A 3 8.12 -13.37 -7.35
CA GLU A 3 8.20 -11.96 -7.01
C GLU A 3 9.56 -11.37 -7.40
N ASN A 4 9.64 -10.04 -7.51
CA ASN A 4 10.87 -9.31 -7.86
C ASN A 4 11.48 -9.63 -9.23
N ILE A 5 10.65 -10.07 -10.18
CA ILE A 5 11.08 -10.36 -11.56
C ILE A 5 10.95 -9.14 -12.50
N LYS A 6 10.76 -7.94 -11.95
CA LYS A 6 10.62 -6.72 -12.77
C LYS A 6 11.98 -6.31 -13.30
N THR A 7 12.05 -6.10 -14.60
CA THR A 7 13.26 -5.66 -15.31
C THR A 7 13.32 -4.14 -15.48
N PHE A 8 12.36 -3.41 -14.91
CA PHE A 8 12.23 -1.96 -15.03
C PHE A 8 12.01 -1.31 -13.65
N ASP A 9 12.45 -0.08 -13.54
CA ASP A 9 12.17 0.73 -12.35
C ASP A 9 10.69 1.11 -12.30
N PHE A 10 10.09 1.14 -11.12
CA PHE A 10 8.65 1.33 -10.96
C PHE A 10 8.28 2.11 -9.69
N GLN A 11 7.08 2.64 -9.69
CA GLN A 11 6.40 3.14 -8.50
C GLN A 11 5.36 2.11 -8.07
N GLY A 12 5.33 1.77 -6.79
CA GLY A 12 4.42 0.73 -6.28
C GLY A 12 4.58 0.53 -4.79
N THR A 13 3.95 -0.50 -4.27
CA THR A 13 4.20 -0.97 -2.92
C THR A 13 5.42 -1.89 -2.91
N THR A 14 6.24 -1.77 -1.88
CA THR A 14 7.28 -2.77 -1.63
C THR A 14 6.62 -4.03 -1.12
N LYS A 15 6.92 -5.15 -1.76
CA LYS A 15 6.56 -6.45 -1.23
C LYS A 15 7.84 -7.17 -0.77
N CYS A 16 7.72 -7.95 0.28
CA CYS A 16 8.77 -8.84 0.70
C CYS A 16 8.93 -9.99 -0.34
N PRO A 17 10.15 -10.38 -0.75
CA PRO A 17 11.41 -9.82 -0.34
C PRO A 17 11.76 -8.52 -1.09
N GLY A 18 12.37 -7.58 -0.36
CA GLY A 18 12.84 -6.31 -0.89
C GLY A 18 14.18 -5.92 -0.25
N LEU A 19 14.95 -5.10 -0.94
CA LEU A 19 16.19 -4.54 -0.43
C LEU A 19 15.99 -3.04 -0.17
N VAL A 20 16.47 -2.57 0.97
CA VAL A 20 16.48 -1.16 1.34
C VAL A 20 17.78 -0.81 2.04
N HIS A 21 18.30 0.39 1.77
CA HIS A 21 19.49 0.85 2.46
C HIS A 21 19.22 1.06 3.95
N LYS A 22 20.14 0.63 4.81
CA LYS A 22 19.95 0.66 6.28
C LYS A 22 19.63 2.06 6.83
N ASP A 23 20.21 3.11 6.24
CA ASP A 23 19.96 4.48 6.72
C ASP A 23 18.58 4.97 6.35
N ILE A 24 18.06 4.57 5.19
CA ILE A 24 16.67 4.82 4.80
C ILE A 24 15.74 4.05 5.74
N TRP A 25 16.04 2.77 5.99
CA TRP A 25 15.28 1.93 6.94
C TRP A 25 15.17 2.60 8.31
N LYS A 26 16.31 3.03 8.88
CA LYS A 26 16.35 3.74 10.17
C LYS A 26 15.58 5.05 10.13
N LYS A 27 15.78 5.85 9.07
CA LYS A 27 15.11 7.14 8.89
C LYS A 27 13.59 7.03 8.88
N VAL A 28 13.04 6.00 8.24
CA VAL A 28 11.58 5.80 8.14
C VAL A 28 10.99 4.96 9.28
N GLY A 29 11.83 4.42 10.17
CA GLY A 29 11.41 3.60 11.31
C GLY A 29 10.98 2.18 10.95
N GLY A 30 11.49 1.61 9.86
CA GLY A 30 11.25 0.22 9.47
C GLY A 30 9.78 -0.17 9.31
N TRP A 31 9.48 -1.44 9.54
CA TRP A 31 8.10 -1.96 9.59
C TRP A 31 7.38 -1.49 10.85
N SER A 32 6.10 -1.21 10.72
CA SER A 32 5.25 -0.79 11.83
C SER A 32 4.60 -2.00 12.50
N GLU A 33 4.92 -2.23 13.76
CA GLU A 33 4.47 -3.40 14.54
C GLU A 33 2.94 -3.45 14.72
N GLU A 34 2.25 -2.30 14.70
CA GLU A 34 0.81 -2.23 14.81
C GLU A 34 0.08 -3.02 13.72
N PHE A 35 0.72 -3.29 12.58
CA PHE A 35 0.16 -4.12 11.52
C PHE A 35 0.34 -5.62 11.74
N SER A 36 1.12 -6.04 12.74
CA SER A 36 1.30 -7.46 13.06
C SER A 36 -0.05 -8.14 13.42
N PRO A 37 -0.30 -9.39 13.03
CA PRO A 37 0.59 -10.30 12.32
C PRO A 37 0.66 -10.07 10.82
N THR A 38 -0.25 -9.35 10.19
CA THR A 38 -0.20 -8.97 8.76
C THR A 38 -1.30 -7.97 8.34
N GLY A 39 -1.10 -7.32 7.20
CA GLY A 39 -2.15 -6.60 6.48
C GLY A 39 -1.97 -5.08 6.45
N GLY A 40 -1.27 -4.61 5.44
CA GLY A 40 -1.05 -3.18 5.18
C GLY A 40 0.34 -2.67 5.57
N ASP A 41 1.16 -3.52 6.16
CA ASP A 41 2.55 -3.27 6.52
C ASP A 41 3.40 -2.89 5.31
N ASP A 42 3.31 -3.64 4.21
CA ASP A 42 3.98 -3.31 2.93
C ASP A 42 3.62 -1.92 2.43
N THR A 43 2.32 -1.58 2.47
CA THR A 43 1.82 -0.30 1.99
C THR A 43 2.15 0.83 2.96
N ASP A 44 2.13 0.57 4.27
CA ASP A 44 2.60 1.52 5.30
C ASP A 44 4.06 1.88 5.08
N PHE A 45 4.90 0.88 4.89
CA PHE A 45 6.31 1.09 4.62
C PHE A 45 6.53 1.87 3.31
N ALA A 46 5.79 1.54 2.24
CA ALA A 46 5.85 2.28 0.99
C ALA A 46 5.43 3.75 1.16
N LEU A 47 4.45 4.05 2.01
CA LEU A 47 4.04 5.43 2.30
C LEU A 47 5.07 6.18 3.15
N LYS A 48 5.71 5.53 4.12
CA LYS A 48 6.84 6.11 4.86
C LYS A 48 7.98 6.49 3.91
N LEU A 49 8.33 5.59 2.99
CA LEU A 49 9.33 5.84 1.94
C LEU A 49 8.91 7.01 1.05
N TRP A 50 7.65 7.04 0.60
CA TRP A 50 7.10 8.13 -0.20
C TRP A 50 7.24 9.48 0.47
N ASN A 51 6.90 9.58 1.76
CA ASN A 51 7.02 10.80 2.55
C ASN A 51 8.49 11.22 2.77
N SER A 52 9.42 10.26 2.67
CA SER A 52 10.86 10.50 2.73
C SER A 52 11.49 10.73 1.34
N ASN A 53 10.67 10.99 0.30
CA ASN A 53 11.06 11.21 -1.09
C ASN A 53 11.67 10.00 -1.80
N VAL A 54 11.55 8.80 -1.24
CA VAL A 54 11.92 7.55 -1.91
C VAL A 54 10.67 7.03 -2.63
N ARG A 55 10.61 7.21 -3.94
CA ARG A 55 9.38 6.97 -4.73
C ARG A 55 9.57 6.00 -5.88
N ILE A 56 10.79 5.57 -6.12
CA ILE A 56 11.13 4.67 -7.22
C ILE A 56 11.81 3.45 -6.65
N PHE A 57 11.35 2.29 -7.09
CA PHE A 57 11.92 1.00 -6.75
C PHE A 57 12.63 0.43 -7.96
N LYS A 58 13.84 -0.06 -7.75
CA LYS A 58 14.63 -0.75 -8.77
C LYS A 58 14.02 -2.12 -9.06
N GLY A 59 13.85 -2.42 -10.34
CA GLY A 59 13.54 -3.76 -10.78
C GLY A 59 14.76 -4.66 -10.66
N LEU A 60 14.61 -5.79 -9.96
CA LEU A 60 15.66 -6.79 -9.76
C LEU A 60 15.35 -8.04 -10.60
N GLY A 61 15.28 -7.86 -11.94
CA GLY A 61 14.87 -8.92 -12.86
C GLY A 61 15.71 -10.19 -12.83
N GLN A 62 16.95 -10.08 -12.36
CA GLN A 62 17.85 -11.25 -12.20
C GLN A 62 17.75 -11.90 -10.81
N SER A 63 17.04 -11.28 -9.87
CA SER A 63 16.81 -11.80 -8.53
C SER A 63 15.34 -12.15 -8.37
N SER A 64 15.02 -13.41 -8.21
CA SER A 64 13.66 -13.89 -8.05
C SER A 64 13.48 -14.63 -6.75
N ALA A 65 12.28 -14.58 -6.19
CA ALA A 65 11.87 -15.32 -5.03
C ALA A 65 10.45 -15.87 -5.21
N TYR A 66 10.18 -17.03 -4.63
CA TYR A 66 8.83 -17.57 -4.59
C TYR A 66 8.08 -17.02 -3.39
N HIS A 67 6.99 -16.31 -3.65
CA HIS A 67 6.07 -15.84 -2.62
C HIS A 67 4.82 -16.72 -2.60
N PHE A 68 4.64 -17.47 -1.52
CA PHE A 68 3.50 -18.38 -1.36
C PHE A 68 2.18 -17.65 -1.05
N GLY A 69 2.22 -16.36 -0.84
CA GLY A 69 1.12 -15.39 -0.78
C GLY A 69 -0.03 -15.76 0.16
N SER A 70 -0.12 -15.10 1.31
CA SER A 70 -1.29 -15.11 2.19
C SER A 70 -1.79 -16.50 2.61
N VAL A 71 -0.93 -17.51 2.69
CA VAL A 71 -1.33 -18.89 3.08
C VAL A 71 -2.04 -18.89 4.43
N THR A 72 -1.58 -18.04 5.35
CA THR A 72 -2.12 -17.94 6.71
C THR A 72 -3.28 -16.93 6.87
N THR A 73 -3.50 -16.04 5.91
CA THR A 73 -4.38 -14.87 6.10
C THR A 73 -5.41 -14.66 5.00
N ARG A 74 -5.71 -15.68 4.20
CA ARG A 74 -6.69 -15.56 3.09
C ARG A 74 -8.10 -15.30 3.57
N LYS A 75 -8.46 -14.01 3.74
CA LYS A 75 -9.86 -13.56 3.84
C LYS A 75 -10.23 -12.79 2.57
N LYS A 76 -11.23 -13.28 1.83
CA LYS A 76 -11.82 -12.55 0.70
C LYS A 76 -12.78 -11.49 1.23
N HIS A 77 -12.52 -10.22 0.93
CA HIS A 77 -13.47 -9.14 1.21
C HIS A 77 -14.51 -9.09 0.09
N LYS A 78 -15.80 -9.24 0.47
CA LYS A 78 -16.91 -9.30 -0.49
C LYS A 78 -17.39 -7.92 -0.94
N SER A 79 -17.11 -6.85 -0.19
CA SER A 79 -17.56 -5.49 -0.47
C SER A 79 -16.53 -4.44 -0.05
N LEU A 80 -16.69 -3.21 -0.53
CA LEU A 80 -15.87 -2.06 -0.11
C LEU A 80 -15.93 -1.86 1.41
N PHE A 81 -17.11 -2.02 2.00
CA PHE A 81 -17.31 -1.85 3.44
C PHE A 81 -16.54 -2.88 4.26
N THR A 82 -16.60 -4.17 3.85
CA THR A 82 -15.81 -5.22 4.49
C THR A 82 -14.30 -5.03 4.29
N TYR A 83 -13.90 -4.44 3.18
CA TYR A 83 -12.51 -4.09 2.92
C TYR A 83 -12.04 -2.93 3.83
N LEU A 84 -12.77 -1.82 3.90
CA LEU A 84 -12.45 -0.71 4.82
C LEU A 84 -12.47 -1.18 6.28
N GLY A 85 -13.36 -2.09 6.63
CA GLY A 85 -13.47 -2.70 7.94
C GLY A 85 -12.37 -3.71 8.28
N SER A 86 -11.52 -4.09 7.34
CA SER A 86 -10.40 -5.00 7.62
C SER A 86 -9.41 -4.40 8.62
N ARG A 87 -8.77 -5.24 9.44
CA ARG A 87 -7.84 -4.78 10.48
C ARG A 87 -6.76 -3.85 9.90
N GLY A 88 -6.10 -4.27 8.84
CA GLY A 88 -5.02 -3.50 8.21
C GLY A 88 -5.50 -2.13 7.70
N ASN A 89 -6.66 -2.06 7.04
CA ASN A 89 -7.22 -0.79 6.59
C ASN A 89 -7.63 0.11 7.76
N LYS A 90 -8.24 -0.43 8.83
CA LYS A 90 -8.57 0.35 10.02
C LYS A 90 -7.34 1.02 10.63
N ILE A 91 -6.24 0.27 10.76
CA ILE A 91 -4.97 0.80 11.26
C ILE A 91 -4.43 1.86 10.29
N PHE A 92 -4.42 1.55 9.00
CA PHE A 92 -3.90 2.44 7.96
C PHE A 92 -4.68 3.76 7.90
N ILE A 93 -6.03 3.69 7.93
CA ILE A 93 -6.89 4.88 7.94
C ILE A 93 -6.67 5.71 9.21
N LYS A 94 -6.56 5.08 10.38
CA LYS A 94 -6.27 5.78 11.63
C LYS A 94 -4.93 6.50 11.60
N LYS A 95 -3.92 5.89 10.98
CA LYS A 95 -2.56 6.43 10.92
C LYS A 95 -2.40 7.52 9.85
N TRP A 96 -3.01 7.34 8.68
CA TRP A 96 -2.73 8.14 7.49
C TRP A 96 -3.93 8.96 6.99
N GLY A 97 -5.14 8.72 7.51
CA GLY A 97 -6.37 9.44 7.13
C GLY A 97 -7.02 8.97 5.83
N PHE A 98 -6.49 7.93 5.18
CA PHE A 98 -7.04 7.33 3.96
C PHE A 98 -6.72 5.83 3.89
N SER A 99 -7.39 5.12 2.97
CA SER A 99 -7.25 3.67 2.84
C SER A 99 -6.00 3.26 2.04
N ILE A 100 -5.60 1.98 2.18
CA ILE A 100 -4.55 1.36 1.37
C ILE A 100 -4.82 1.53 -0.12
N ASN A 101 -6.02 1.18 -0.59
CA ASN A 101 -6.39 1.33 -2.00
C ASN A 101 -6.35 2.78 -2.49
N PHE A 102 -6.69 3.73 -1.63
CA PHE A 102 -6.59 5.14 -1.96
C PHE A 102 -5.14 5.52 -2.28
N PHE A 103 -4.19 5.11 -1.45
CA PHE A 103 -2.78 5.37 -1.69
C PHE A 103 -2.27 4.68 -2.97
N GLU A 104 -2.59 3.40 -3.12
CA GLU A 104 -2.17 2.63 -4.31
C GLU A 104 -2.72 3.22 -5.61
N ASN A 105 -4.01 3.57 -5.64
CA ASN A 105 -4.66 4.07 -6.84
C ASN A 105 -4.29 5.51 -7.21
N HIS A 106 -4.23 6.39 -6.22
CA HIS A 106 -4.06 7.83 -6.47
C HIS A 106 -2.62 8.31 -6.44
N TYR A 107 -1.79 7.74 -5.56
CA TYR A 107 -0.39 8.13 -5.41
C TYR A 107 0.53 7.26 -6.25
N LEU A 108 0.43 5.95 -6.09
CA LEU A 108 1.32 5.02 -6.78
C LEU A 108 0.87 4.70 -8.20
N LYS A 109 -0.45 4.85 -8.49
CA LYS A 109 -1.09 4.38 -9.73
C LYS A 109 -0.73 2.93 -10.04
N SER A 110 -0.65 2.14 -9.01
CA SER A 110 -0.42 0.71 -9.03
C SER A 110 -1.56 0.03 -8.28
N GLY A 111 -1.65 -1.27 -8.35
CA GLY A 111 -2.68 -2.03 -7.65
C GLY A 111 -3.09 -3.27 -8.43
N LEU A 112 -4.30 -3.75 -8.19
CA LEU A 112 -4.84 -4.90 -8.90
C LEU A 112 -5.83 -4.44 -9.98
N ASP A 113 -5.71 -4.99 -11.18
CA ASP A 113 -6.70 -4.81 -12.24
C ASP A 113 -8.00 -5.59 -11.95
N LYS A 114 -8.97 -5.52 -12.87
CA LYS A 114 -10.25 -6.23 -12.78
C LYS A 114 -10.07 -7.76 -12.67
N ASN A 115 -8.98 -8.29 -13.21
CA ASN A 115 -8.62 -9.70 -13.18
C ASN A 115 -7.71 -10.07 -12.00
N LYS A 116 -7.53 -9.14 -11.02
CA LYS A 116 -6.62 -9.29 -9.88
C LYS A 116 -5.14 -9.46 -10.25
N LYS A 117 -4.78 -9.01 -11.45
CA LYS A 117 -3.39 -8.95 -11.89
C LYS A 117 -2.75 -7.67 -11.37
N LEU A 118 -1.56 -7.78 -10.81
CA LEU A 118 -0.80 -6.63 -10.32
C LEU A 118 -0.39 -5.73 -11.48
N ILE A 119 -0.84 -4.48 -11.43
CA ILE A 119 -0.39 -3.40 -12.31
C ILE A 119 0.67 -2.62 -11.58
N LEU A 120 1.85 -2.51 -12.16
CA LEU A 120 2.91 -1.65 -11.69
C LEU A 120 3.02 -0.41 -12.58
N ASN A 121 3.26 0.71 -11.95
CA ASN A 121 3.48 1.97 -12.62
C ASN A 121 4.97 2.08 -12.99
N LYS A 122 5.30 1.74 -14.24
CA LYS A 122 6.67 1.83 -14.76
C LYS A 122 7.16 3.27 -14.68
N TYR A 123 8.37 3.48 -14.15
CA TYR A 123 9.00 4.78 -14.13
C TYR A 123 9.52 5.15 -15.53
N THR A 124 9.11 6.31 -16.03
CA THR A 124 9.45 6.83 -17.37
C THR A 124 10.16 8.18 -17.33
N GLY A 125 10.88 8.45 -16.23
CA GLY A 125 11.63 9.71 -16.05
C GLY A 125 10.87 10.77 -15.24
N SER A 126 9.57 10.61 -15.02
CA SER A 126 8.77 11.53 -14.20
C SER A 126 8.01 10.80 -13.09
N LEU A 127 7.92 11.44 -11.93
CA LEU A 127 7.12 10.92 -10.82
C LEU A 127 5.63 11.19 -11.06
N THR A 128 4.80 10.21 -10.77
CA THR A 128 3.35 10.44 -10.78
C THR A 128 2.95 11.37 -9.63
N LYS A 129 2.01 12.26 -9.93
CA LYS A 129 1.36 13.11 -8.93
C LYS A 129 -0.10 12.68 -8.79
N PRO A 130 -0.67 12.67 -7.58
CA PRO A 130 -2.09 12.39 -7.40
C PRO A 130 -2.92 13.44 -8.15
N LYS A 131 -3.84 12.98 -9.02
CA LYS A 131 -4.82 13.85 -9.67
C LYS A 131 -6.02 14.00 -8.74
N LYS A 132 -6.26 15.22 -8.24
CA LYS A 132 -7.40 15.54 -7.38
C LYS A 132 -8.71 15.71 -8.19
N ASN A 133 -9.16 14.62 -8.81
CA ASN A 133 -10.42 14.54 -9.52
C ASN A 133 -11.60 14.20 -8.57
N LEU A 134 -12.83 14.16 -9.09
CA LEU A 134 -14.03 13.85 -8.32
C LEU A 134 -13.91 12.48 -7.59
N LYS A 135 -13.34 11.47 -8.25
CA LYS A 135 -13.12 10.16 -7.64
C LYS A 135 -12.17 10.24 -6.43
N TYR A 136 -11.07 11.01 -6.55
CA TYR A 136 -10.13 11.25 -5.47
C TYR A 136 -10.84 11.89 -4.27
N ILE A 137 -11.62 12.96 -4.51
CA ILE A 137 -12.34 13.68 -3.46
C ILE A 137 -13.37 12.77 -2.79
N PHE A 138 -14.14 12.02 -3.57
CA PHE A 138 -15.16 11.08 -3.07
C PHE A 138 -14.54 10.01 -2.18
N GLU A 139 -13.51 9.31 -2.66
CA GLU A 139 -12.85 8.24 -1.90
C GLU A 139 -12.17 8.76 -0.63
N LEU A 140 -11.56 9.96 -0.69
CA LEU A 140 -10.98 10.59 0.50
C LEU A 140 -12.05 10.96 1.53
N THR A 141 -13.19 11.48 1.08
CA THR A 141 -14.33 11.82 1.96
C THR A 141 -14.87 10.56 2.64
N LEU A 142 -15.04 9.46 1.90
CA LEU A 142 -15.45 8.18 2.48
C LEU A 142 -14.47 7.69 3.56
N CYS A 143 -13.18 7.81 3.33
CA CYS A 143 -12.17 7.44 4.34
C CYS A 143 -12.28 8.31 5.59
N LYS A 144 -12.51 9.62 5.44
CA LYS A 144 -12.70 10.54 6.57
C LYS A 144 -13.98 10.24 7.38
N LEU A 145 -15.08 9.98 6.70
CA LEU A 145 -16.34 9.58 7.36
C LEU A 145 -16.15 8.24 8.11
N PHE A 146 -15.45 7.30 7.50
CA PHE A 146 -15.14 6.03 8.16
C PHE A 146 -14.21 6.21 9.37
N LEU A 147 -13.27 7.14 9.32
CA LEU A 147 -12.41 7.47 10.45
C LEU A 147 -13.23 8.04 11.62
N ILE A 148 -14.18 8.96 11.34
CA ILE A 148 -15.11 9.50 12.35
C ILE A 148 -15.93 8.38 12.97
N TYR A 149 -16.49 7.48 12.16
CA TYR A 149 -17.21 6.30 12.65
C TYR A 149 -16.35 5.44 13.58
N LEU A 150 -15.08 5.19 13.24
CA LEU A 150 -14.16 4.41 14.08
C LEU A 150 -13.84 5.08 15.42
N VAL A 151 -13.88 6.41 15.47
CA VAL A 151 -13.71 7.17 16.72
C VAL A 151 -14.97 7.04 17.57
N ILE A 152 -16.14 7.25 17.00
CA ILE A 152 -17.43 7.19 17.73
C ILE A 152 -17.67 5.80 18.36
N ILE A 153 -17.37 4.70 17.63
CA ILE A 153 -17.55 3.34 18.18
C ILE A 153 -16.62 3.06 19.36
N ARG A 154 -15.45 3.70 19.40
CA ARG A 154 -14.50 3.49 20.51
C ARG A 154 -14.98 4.13 21.83
N PHE A 155 -15.92 5.07 21.76
CA PHE A 155 -16.49 5.75 22.91
C PHE A 155 -17.84 5.12 23.39
N LYS A 156 -18.28 4.05 22.76
CA LYS A 156 -19.37 3.18 23.23
C LYS A 156 -18.82 1.88 23.79
#